data_f6aa46b77b2063b93993840e37a592a6
#
_entry.id   f6aa46b77b2063b93993840e37a592a6
#
_cell.length_a   1.000
_cell.length_b   1.000
_cell.length_c   1.000
_cell.angle_alpha   90.00
_cell.angle_beta   90.00
_cell.angle_gamma   90.00
#
_symmetry.space_group_name_H-M   'P 1'
#
loop_
_entity.id
_entity.type
_entity.pdbx_description
1 polymer ?
#
loop_
_entity_poly.entity_id
_entity_poly.type
_entity_poly.pdbx_seq_one_letter_code
_entity_poly.pdbx_strand_id
1 'polypeptide(L)'
;SHIRTLLLTFFNNYPFNQLIENGHIYLAQPPLFKVTKANKSVYIKDEKALEEYIVKASDKIDKKIKKGTQEYKIFIQSQREKLSIQRFKGLGEMNPNELWETTLDPDNRTMLRIQYTKGTKEKSKEDQKMFQILMGDEVAPRKDFITSNALDVANLDI
;
A
#
# COMPACT_ATOMS: atom_id res chain seq x y z
N SER A 1 -6.18 -7.97 -6.73
CA SER A 1 -7.19 -8.98 -6.97
C SER A 1 -8.11 -8.57 -8.11
N HIS A 2 -8.89 -9.52 -8.62
CA HIS A 2 -9.84 -9.31 -9.72
C HIS A 2 -10.93 -8.28 -9.39
N ILE A 3 -11.35 -8.17 -8.14
CA ILE A 3 -12.37 -7.21 -7.70
C ILE A 3 -11.90 -5.77 -7.92
N ARG A 4 -10.67 -5.47 -7.54
CA ARG A 4 -10.08 -4.13 -7.76
C ARG A 4 -10.06 -3.77 -9.24
N THR A 5 -9.59 -4.68 -10.08
CA THR A 5 -9.54 -4.50 -11.54
C THR A 5 -10.92 -4.29 -12.13
N LEU A 6 -11.92 -5.07 -11.72
CA LEU A 6 -13.29 -4.93 -12.17
C LEU A 6 -13.91 -3.60 -11.77
N LEU A 7 -13.70 -3.17 -10.54
CA LEU A 7 -14.21 -1.88 -10.06
C LEU A 7 -13.54 -0.70 -10.79
N LEU A 8 -12.24 -0.73 -11.00
CA LEU A 8 -11.54 0.31 -11.76
C LEU A 8 -12.01 0.35 -13.21
N THR A 9 -12.24 -0.80 -13.83
CA THR A 9 -12.80 -0.89 -15.17
C THR A 9 -14.20 -0.31 -15.22
N PHE A 10 -15.04 -0.61 -14.24
CA PHE A 10 -16.38 -0.02 -14.14
C PHE A 10 -16.34 1.50 -14.05
N PHE A 11 -15.51 2.06 -13.16
CA PHE A 11 -15.36 3.51 -13.00
C PHE A 11 -14.67 4.19 -14.19
N ASN A 12 -13.97 3.44 -15.03
CA ASN A 12 -13.35 3.98 -16.24
C ASN A 12 -14.36 4.22 -17.38
N ASN A 13 -15.59 3.73 -17.27
CA ASN A 13 -16.63 3.90 -18.26
C ASN A 13 -17.46 5.17 -18.02
N TYR A 14 -17.88 5.80 -19.12
CA TYR A 14 -18.81 6.92 -19.06
C TYR A 14 -20.15 6.49 -18.44
N PRO A 15 -20.78 7.29 -17.56
CA PRO A 15 -20.37 8.61 -17.11
C PRO A 15 -19.47 8.62 -15.86
N PHE A 16 -19.12 7.45 -15.30
CA PHE A 16 -18.40 7.30 -14.03
C PHE A 16 -16.93 7.74 -14.11
N ASN A 17 -16.36 7.78 -15.32
CA ASN A 17 -15.00 8.27 -15.54
C ASN A 17 -14.80 9.73 -15.08
N GLN A 18 -15.86 10.51 -15.01
CA GLN A 18 -15.83 11.87 -14.47
C GLN A 18 -15.42 11.90 -12.99
N LEU A 19 -15.74 10.85 -12.22
CA LEU A 19 -15.30 10.72 -10.83
C LEU A 19 -13.79 10.56 -10.73
N ILE A 20 -13.19 9.83 -11.66
CA ILE A 20 -11.72 9.70 -11.73
C ILE A 20 -11.10 11.02 -12.14
N GLU A 21 -11.62 11.67 -13.18
CA GLU A 21 -11.15 12.96 -13.69
C GLU A 21 -11.16 14.04 -12.61
N ASN A 22 -12.19 14.05 -11.78
CA ASN A 22 -12.37 15.03 -10.71
C ASN A 22 -11.69 14.62 -9.38
N GLY A 23 -10.98 13.50 -9.36
CA GLY A 23 -10.19 13.07 -8.22
C GLY A 23 -10.99 12.53 -7.03
N HIS A 24 -12.14 11.91 -7.27
CA HIS A 24 -13.01 11.35 -6.23
C HIS A 24 -12.82 9.86 -5.97
N ILE A 25 -12.02 9.18 -6.77
CA ILE A 25 -11.77 7.73 -6.62
C ILE A 25 -10.41 7.50 -5.97
N TYR A 26 -10.43 6.71 -4.90
CA TYR A 26 -9.26 6.34 -4.12
C TYR A 26 -9.21 4.84 -3.87
N LEU A 27 -8.00 4.31 -3.76
CA LEU A 27 -7.74 2.97 -3.26
C LEU A 27 -7.26 3.07 -1.81
N ALA A 28 -7.98 2.44 -0.90
CA ALA A 28 -7.53 2.31 0.47
C ALA A 28 -6.30 1.41 0.55
N GLN A 29 -5.36 1.77 1.40
CA GLN A 29 -4.14 1.00 1.67
C GLN A 29 -4.11 0.54 3.11
N PRO A 30 -4.76 -0.58 3.44
CA PRO A 30 -4.66 -1.16 4.77
C PRO A 30 -3.25 -1.69 5.03
N PRO A 31 -2.82 -1.75 6.30
CA PRO A 31 -1.55 -2.35 6.65
C PRO A 31 -1.55 -3.85 6.37
N LEU A 32 -0.40 -4.41 6.07
CA LEU A 32 -0.25 -5.85 5.89
C LEU A 32 0.02 -6.58 7.21
N PHE A 33 0.58 -5.90 8.21
CA PHE A 33 0.97 -6.52 9.46
C PHE A 33 0.50 -5.73 10.67
N LYS A 34 0.28 -6.47 11.76
CA LYS A 34 0.12 -5.95 13.10
C LYS A 34 1.18 -6.60 13.98
N VAL A 35 2.02 -5.79 14.58
CA VAL A 35 3.04 -6.25 15.54
C VAL A 35 2.59 -5.87 16.93
N THR A 36 2.51 -6.86 17.83
CA THR A 36 2.15 -6.66 19.22
C THR A 36 3.35 -6.91 20.11
N LYS A 37 3.67 -5.93 20.94
CA LYS A 37 4.72 -6.02 21.94
C LYS A 37 4.21 -5.39 23.25
N ALA A 38 4.21 -6.16 24.34
CA ALA A 38 3.85 -5.66 25.67
C ALA A 38 2.54 -4.85 25.71
N ASN A 39 1.45 -5.41 25.23
CA ASN A 39 0.11 -4.81 25.16
C ASN A 39 -0.03 -3.58 24.24
N LYS A 40 1.00 -3.24 23.46
CA LYS A 40 0.93 -2.21 22.43
C LYS A 40 0.99 -2.86 21.07
N SER A 41 0.14 -2.39 20.18
CA SER A 41 0.11 -2.85 18.80
C SER A 41 0.53 -1.73 17.86
N VAL A 42 1.32 -2.08 16.86
CA VAL A 42 1.75 -1.19 15.79
C VAL A 42 1.35 -1.83 14.47
N TYR A 43 0.76 -1.04 13.59
CA TYR A 43 0.40 -1.48 12.25
C TYR A 43 1.53 -1.15 11.28
N ILE A 44 1.87 -2.12 10.46
CA ILE A 44 3.00 -2.05 9.55
C ILE A 44 2.50 -2.21 8.12
N LYS A 45 2.91 -1.30 7.27
CA LYS A 45 2.43 -1.15 5.90
C LYS A 45 2.74 -2.36 5.02
N ASP A 46 3.99 -2.82 5.00
CA ASP A 46 4.51 -3.84 4.10
C ASP A 46 5.72 -4.59 4.69
N GLU A 47 6.27 -5.53 3.95
CA GLU A 47 7.45 -6.32 4.36
C GLU A 47 8.67 -5.44 4.60
N LYS A 48 8.89 -4.42 3.79
CA LYS A 48 10.02 -3.51 3.95
C LYS A 48 9.92 -2.73 5.25
N ALA A 49 8.74 -2.18 5.53
CA ALA A 49 8.49 -1.47 6.78
C ALA A 49 8.59 -2.38 8.01
N LEU A 50 8.18 -3.65 7.87
CA LEU A 50 8.34 -4.66 8.92
C LEU A 50 9.81 -4.93 9.22
N GLU A 51 10.62 -5.10 8.20
CA GLU A 51 12.06 -5.28 8.35
C GLU A 51 12.71 -4.08 9.04
N GLU A 52 12.38 -2.86 8.62
CA GLU A 52 12.86 -1.63 9.25
C GLU A 52 12.42 -1.52 10.73
N TYR A 53 11.20 -1.91 11.03
CA TYR A 53 10.70 -1.94 12.40
C TYR A 53 11.48 -2.94 13.26
N ILE A 54 11.71 -4.15 12.75
CA ILE A 54 12.48 -5.19 13.44
C ILE A 54 13.89 -4.71 13.74
N VAL A 55 14.52 -4.09 12.78
CA VAL A 55 15.87 -3.52 12.92
C VAL A 55 15.92 -2.44 14.01
N LYS A 56 14.94 -1.53 14.01
CA LYS A 56 14.85 -0.47 15.02
C LYS A 56 14.51 -1.00 16.41
N ALA A 57 13.69 -2.03 16.49
CA ALA A 57 13.27 -2.63 17.75
C ALA A 57 14.32 -3.54 18.38
N SER A 58 15.33 -3.92 17.61
CA SER A 58 16.43 -4.74 18.09
C SER A 58 17.56 -3.86 18.62
N ASP A 59 17.78 -3.89 19.94
CA ASP A 59 18.86 -3.15 20.60
C ASP A 59 20.27 -3.66 20.26
N LYS A 60 20.37 -4.70 19.44
CA LYS A 60 21.62 -5.43 19.19
C LYS A 60 21.84 -5.71 17.70
N ILE A 61 21.82 -4.68 16.87
CA ILE A 61 22.46 -4.87 15.57
C ILE A 61 23.96 -4.70 15.80
N ASP A 62 24.66 -5.79 15.70
CA ASP A 62 26.09 -5.71 15.49
C ASP A 62 26.30 -4.96 14.17
N LYS A 63 26.93 -3.79 14.24
CA LYS A 63 27.19 -2.91 13.08
C LYS A 63 27.98 -3.62 11.95
N LYS A 64 28.42 -4.85 12.21
CA LYS A 64 29.13 -5.70 11.26
C LYS A 64 28.20 -6.48 10.33
N ILE A 65 26.90 -6.61 10.66
CA ILE A 65 25.95 -7.36 9.83
C ILE A 65 25.44 -6.46 8.70
N LYS A 66 25.87 -6.78 7.49
CA LYS A 66 25.49 -6.03 6.28
C LYS A 66 24.12 -6.49 5.76
N LYS A 67 23.28 -5.52 5.40
CA LYS A 67 22.00 -5.78 4.76
C LYS A 67 22.17 -6.62 3.48
N GLY A 68 21.30 -7.62 3.30
CA GLY A 68 21.32 -8.50 2.13
C GLY A 68 22.21 -9.75 2.28
N THR A 69 22.97 -9.88 3.36
CA THR A 69 23.76 -11.09 3.64
C THR A 69 22.90 -12.20 4.26
N GLN A 70 23.41 -13.43 4.21
CA GLN A 70 22.75 -14.57 4.85
C GLN A 70 22.65 -14.38 6.37
N GLU A 71 23.67 -13.83 7.01
CA GLU A 71 23.69 -13.50 8.43
C GLU A 71 22.60 -12.49 8.78
N TYR A 72 22.38 -11.49 7.94
CA TYR A 72 21.31 -10.51 8.10
C TYR A 72 19.93 -11.17 8.03
N LYS A 73 19.70 -12.08 7.08
CA LYS A 73 18.44 -12.83 6.97
C LYS A 73 18.17 -13.68 8.21
N ILE A 74 19.17 -14.37 8.70
CA ILE A 74 19.07 -15.18 9.94
C ILE A 74 18.77 -14.28 11.13
N PHE A 75 19.43 -13.14 11.24
CA PHE A 75 19.18 -12.17 12.29
C PHE A 75 17.74 -11.67 12.25
N ILE A 76 17.24 -11.20 11.10
CA ILE A 76 15.87 -10.73 10.95
C ILE A 76 14.86 -11.83 11.32
N GLN A 77 15.08 -13.05 10.86
CA GLN A 77 14.21 -14.18 11.19
C GLN A 77 14.18 -14.46 12.70
N SER A 78 15.32 -14.46 13.35
CA SER A 78 15.41 -14.68 14.80
C SER A 78 14.72 -13.60 15.62
N GLN A 79 14.76 -12.34 15.17
CA GLN A 79 14.06 -11.24 15.81
C GLN A 79 12.54 -11.32 15.54
N ARG A 80 12.17 -11.74 14.34
CA ARG A 80 10.77 -11.93 13.94
C ARG A 80 10.06 -12.95 14.83
N GLU A 81 10.75 -14.03 15.18
CA GLU A 81 10.22 -15.09 16.06
C GLU A 81 9.95 -14.62 17.49
N LYS A 82 10.61 -13.55 17.93
CA LYS A 82 10.41 -12.96 19.26
C LYS A 82 9.24 -12.00 19.34
N LEU A 83 8.66 -11.63 18.19
CA LEU A 83 7.56 -10.69 18.10
C LEU A 83 6.27 -11.42 17.77
N SER A 84 5.17 -10.94 18.34
CA SER A 84 3.84 -11.38 17.92
C SER A 84 3.45 -10.60 16.66
N ILE A 85 3.56 -11.25 15.51
CA ILE A 85 3.28 -10.65 14.21
C ILE A 85 2.07 -11.34 13.58
N GLN A 86 1.04 -10.57 13.34
CA GLN A 86 -0.14 -11.00 12.59
C GLN A 86 -0.04 -10.42 11.18
N ARG A 87 -0.23 -11.25 10.17
CA ARG A 87 -0.36 -10.82 8.78
C ARG A 87 -1.82 -10.80 8.39
N PHE A 88 -2.29 -9.67 7.90
CA PHE A 88 -3.63 -9.55 7.34
C PHE A 88 -3.65 -10.00 5.88
N LYS A 89 -4.56 -10.89 5.56
CA LYS A 89 -4.82 -11.33 4.18
C LYS A 89 -5.92 -10.52 3.52
N GLY A 90 -6.74 -9.85 4.33
CA GLY A 90 -7.83 -9.00 3.86
C GLY A 90 -8.48 -8.23 5.00
N LEU A 91 -9.33 -7.28 4.66
CA LEU A 91 -10.04 -6.43 5.62
C LEU A 91 -10.99 -7.21 6.54
N GLY A 92 -11.48 -8.37 6.09
CA GLY A 92 -12.37 -9.22 6.88
C GLY A 92 -11.73 -9.84 8.12
N GLU A 93 -10.41 -9.80 8.25
CA GLU A 93 -9.69 -10.27 9.44
C GLU A 93 -9.57 -9.21 10.53
N MET A 94 -9.95 -7.98 10.22
CA MET A 94 -9.92 -6.85 11.15
C MET A 94 -11.22 -6.73 11.92
N ASN A 95 -11.12 -6.46 13.22
CA ASN A 95 -12.30 -6.04 13.99
C ASN A 95 -12.68 -4.59 13.64
N PRO A 96 -13.86 -4.10 14.06
CA PRO A 96 -14.30 -2.74 13.71
C PRO A 96 -13.33 -1.63 14.11
N ASN A 97 -12.70 -1.74 15.27
CA ASN A 97 -11.74 -0.74 15.73
C ASN A 97 -10.47 -0.75 14.89
N GLU A 98 -9.96 -1.94 14.57
CA GLU A 98 -8.79 -2.09 13.69
C GLU A 98 -9.07 -1.52 12.30
N LEU A 99 -10.24 -1.81 11.75
CA LEU A 99 -10.65 -1.28 10.45
C LEU A 99 -10.76 0.24 10.46
N TRP A 100 -11.32 0.81 11.51
CA TRP A 100 -11.39 2.25 11.69
C TRP A 100 -9.97 2.86 11.75
N GLU A 101 -9.18 2.43 12.71
CA GLU A 101 -7.85 3.01 12.98
C GLU A 101 -6.89 2.94 11.78
N THR A 102 -7.00 1.89 10.96
CA THR A 102 -6.04 1.64 9.89
C THR A 102 -6.50 2.11 8.52
N THR A 103 -7.82 2.10 8.27
CA THR A 103 -8.34 2.23 6.90
C THR A 103 -9.33 3.37 6.74
N LEU A 104 -10.11 3.69 7.77
CA LEU A 104 -11.20 4.66 7.67
C LEU A 104 -10.89 5.98 8.34
N ASP A 105 -10.11 6.00 9.41
CA ASP A 105 -9.75 7.22 10.15
C ASP A 105 -8.97 8.19 9.25
N PRO A 106 -9.50 9.39 8.99
CA PRO A 106 -8.83 10.38 8.14
C PRO A 106 -7.43 10.77 8.60
N ASP A 107 -7.17 10.69 9.90
CA ASP A 107 -5.89 11.09 10.48
C ASP A 107 -4.80 10.02 10.31
N ASN A 108 -5.21 8.77 10.14
CA ASN A 108 -4.28 7.63 10.09
C ASN A 108 -4.31 6.84 8.79
N ARG A 109 -5.38 6.96 8.02
CA ARG A 109 -5.53 6.19 6.78
C ARG A 109 -4.54 6.63 5.71
N THR A 110 -4.14 5.68 4.87
CA THR A 110 -3.39 5.92 3.64
C THR A 110 -4.24 5.53 2.45
N MET A 111 -4.36 6.43 1.48
CA MET A 111 -5.12 6.21 0.27
C MET A 111 -4.32 6.62 -0.96
N LEU A 112 -4.50 5.88 -2.04
CA LEU A 112 -3.98 6.22 -3.36
C LEU A 112 -5.11 6.81 -4.21
N ARG A 113 -4.90 8.02 -4.72
CA ARG A 113 -5.83 8.63 -5.66
C ARG A 113 -5.64 8.01 -7.03
N ILE A 114 -6.75 7.64 -7.66
CA ILE A 114 -6.77 7.19 -9.04
C ILE A 114 -6.85 8.39 -9.95
N GLN A 115 -5.95 8.47 -10.90
CA GLN A 115 -5.93 9.54 -11.92
C GLN A 115 -5.55 8.97 -13.27
N TYR A 116 -6.09 9.60 -14.33
CA TYR A 116 -5.60 9.35 -15.68
C TYR A 116 -4.23 9.99 -15.87
N THR A 117 -3.31 9.26 -16.47
CA THR A 117 -2.04 9.84 -16.94
C THR A 117 -2.34 10.79 -18.07
N LYS A 118 -1.78 12.00 -17.99
CA LYS A 118 -1.76 12.92 -19.14
C LYS A 118 -0.87 12.28 -20.19
N GLY A 119 -1.47 11.79 -21.29
CA GLY A 119 -0.72 11.23 -22.40
C GLY A 119 0.24 12.27 -22.98
N THR A 120 1.42 11.89 -23.34
CA THR A 120 2.28 12.64 -24.25
C THR A 120 1.57 12.75 -25.58
N LYS A 121 1.63 13.91 -26.22
CA LYS A 121 0.86 14.27 -27.45
C LYS A 121 1.01 13.31 -28.64
N GLU A 122 1.84 12.29 -28.53
CA GLU A 122 2.21 11.36 -29.60
C GLU A 122 1.59 9.97 -29.49
N LYS A 123 0.77 9.71 -28.48
CA LYS A 123 0.17 8.39 -28.29
C LYS A 123 -1.27 8.34 -28.79
N SER A 124 -1.63 7.22 -29.38
CA SER A 124 -2.97 6.96 -29.94
C SER A 124 -4.09 7.13 -28.90
N LYS A 125 -5.34 7.29 -29.37
CA LYS A 125 -6.51 7.43 -28.47
C LYS A 125 -6.67 6.30 -27.46
N GLU A 126 -6.09 5.15 -27.70
CA GLU A 126 -6.10 4.02 -26.78
C GLU A 126 -5.15 4.23 -25.60
N ASP A 127 -4.08 4.97 -25.80
CA ASP A 127 -3.11 5.32 -24.75
C ASP A 127 -3.61 6.46 -23.83
N GLN A 128 -4.72 7.11 -24.16
CA GLN A 128 -5.32 8.15 -23.30
C GLN A 128 -5.99 7.58 -22.04
N LYS A 129 -6.12 6.26 -21.93
CA LYS A 129 -6.67 5.57 -20.76
C LYS A 129 -5.60 5.14 -19.76
N MET A 130 -4.51 5.89 -19.67
CA MET A 130 -3.50 5.60 -18.67
C MET A 130 -3.92 6.10 -17.28
N PHE A 131 -3.68 5.28 -16.26
CA PHE A 131 -3.91 5.65 -14.87
C PHE A 131 -2.61 6.06 -14.20
N GLN A 132 -2.65 7.17 -13.51
CA GLN A 132 -1.60 7.56 -12.57
C GLN A 132 -2.15 7.38 -11.15
N ILE A 133 -1.41 6.67 -10.32
CA ILE A 133 -1.75 6.53 -8.91
C ILE A 133 -0.92 7.53 -8.13
N LEU A 134 -1.59 8.45 -7.44
CA LEU A 134 -0.98 9.38 -6.51
C LEU A 134 -1.31 8.94 -5.10
N MET A 135 -0.29 8.85 -4.26
CA MET A 135 -0.50 8.71 -2.83
C MET A 135 -1.07 10.04 -2.33
N GLY A 136 -2.33 10.02 -1.96
CA GLY A 136 -3.02 11.16 -1.40
C GLY A 136 -3.45 10.81 0.01
N ASP A 137 -2.66 11.19 0.97
CA ASP A 137 -3.09 11.29 2.34
C ASP A 137 -3.28 12.77 2.65
N GLU A 138 -4.32 13.10 3.38
CA GLU A 138 -4.53 14.46 3.87
C GLU A 138 -3.43 14.88 4.84
N VAL A 139 -2.73 13.92 5.44
CA VAL A 139 -1.67 14.11 6.44
C VAL A 139 -0.28 13.83 5.88
N ALA A 140 -0.14 12.91 4.92
CA ALA A 140 1.15 12.55 4.34
C ALA A 140 1.48 13.37 3.09
N PRO A 141 2.76 13.65 2.82
CA PRO A 141 3.17 14.29 1.59
C PRO A 141 2.79 13.42 0.39
N ARG A 142 2.21 14.05 -0.63
CA ARG A 142 1.84 13.39 -1.88
C ARG A 142 3.09 12.91 -2.60
N LYS A 143 3.07 11.67 -2.99
CA LYS A 143 4.10 11.10 -3.86
C LYS A 143 3.45 10.62 -5.14
N ASP A 144 4.05 10.97 -6.24
CA ASP A 144 3.61 10.51 -7.54
C ASP A 144 4.08 9.07 -7.75
N PHE A 145 3.15 8.21 -8.16
CA PHE A 145 3.46 6.87 -8.59
C PHE A 145 3.17 6.77 -10.07
N ILE A 146 4.19 6.43 -10.81
CA ILE A 146 4.03 6.09 -12.22
C ILE A 146 3.35 4.74 -12.27
N THR A 147 2.15 4.74 -12.78
CA THR A 147 1.44 3.52 -13.07
C THR A 147 1.30 3.36 -14.55
N SER A 148 0.99 2.26 -14.83
CA SER A 148 0.61 1.70 -16.08
C SER A 148 -0.64 2.32 -16.69
N ASN A 149 -0.84 2.03 -17.94
CA ASN A 149 -2.04 2.35 -18.67
C ASN A 149 -3.25 1.51 -18.22
N ALA A 150 -4.42 1.76 -18.80
CA ALA A 150 -5.62 1.02 -18.44
C ALA A 150 -5.52 -0.49 -18.69
N LEU A 151 -4.67 -0.92 -19.61
CA LEU A 151 -4.42 -2.35 -19.87
C LEU A 151 -3.63 -2.99 -18.74
N ASP A 152 -2.86 -2.23 -18.02
CA ASP A 152 -2.05 -2.70 -16.90
C ASP A 152 -2.81 -2.66 -15.57
N VAL A 153 -4.09 -2.31 -15.58
CA VAL A 153 -4.95 -2.38 -14.38
C VAL A 153 -4.89 -3.76 -13.74
N ALA A 154 -4.77 -4.82 -14.55
CA ALA A 154 -4.56 -6.17 -14.06
C ALA A 154 -3.25 -6.33 -13.26
N ASN A 155 -2.24 -5.53 -13.57
CA ASN A 155 -0.94 -5.56 -12.88
C ASN A 155 -1.00 -4.86 -11.52
N LEU A 156 -2.02 -4.04 -11.26
CA LEU A 156 -2.25 -3.45 -9.93
C LEU A 156 -2.63 -4.50 -8.89
N ASP A 157 -3.01 -5.68 -9.34
CA ASP A 157 -3.40 -6.81 -8.50
C ASP A 157 -2.25 -7.74 -8.12
N ILE A 158 -1.09 -7.51 -8.66
CA ILE A 158 0.09 -8.35 -8.45
C ILE A 158 0.88 -7.92 -7.21
#